data_39c74d3fb0047ab674d764b25215ee59
#
_entry.id   39c74d3fb0047ab674d764b25215ee59
#
_cell.length_a   1.000
_cell.length_b   1.000
_cell.length_c   1.000
_cell.angle_alpha   90.00
_cell.angle_beta   90.00
_cell.angle_gamma   90.00
#
_symmetry.space_group_name_H-M   'P 1'
#
loop_
_entity.id
_entity.type
_entity.pdbx_description
1 polymer ?
#
loop_
_entity_poly.entity_id
_entity_poly.type
_entity_poly.pdbx_seq_one_letter_code
_entity_poly.pdbx_strand_id
1 'polypeptide(L)'
;MVYNVTDCRTRGNTLMKEEKNMQDNVYDVLLERGLIAQTTHEQEIRELLGKEKVTFYIGFDPTADSLHVGHFLQMVVMRHMQNYGHRPIALVGGGTGHIGDPSGRTDMRQMMTKEIIDHNCECFKQQLSRVIDFSDDKAIMVNNADWLLDLNYVEFLRDIGSCFSVNKMLTAECFKQRLEKGLSFLEFNYMLMQSYDFLMLNRKYDCKIELGGDDQWSNILGGIDLCRRKDQKQVYGMTFTLLTNSEGKKMGKTQSGAVWLDPKKTTPYDFYQYWVNVQDADVIKCLKLLTFVPMDEIRKMEKWEGKELNEAKRILAYEVTKLVHGEEEAEKAKKTAEEVFAKGGVSADMPTSVIPDVVGMGVLDMLVKTGLLP
;
A
#
# COMPACT_ATOMS: atom_id res chain seq x y z
N MET A 1 12.00 -63.26 11.92
CA MET A 1 12.12 -62.08 11.07
C MET A 1 11.18 -61.02 11.61
N VAL A 2 11.74 -60.01 12.29
CA VAL A 2 10.97 -58.91 12.88
C VAL A 2 11.07 -57.76 11.86
N TYR A 3 9.98 -57.40 11.25
CA TYR A 3 9.90 -56.23 10.35
C TYR A 3 9.76 -54.97 11.20
N ASN A 4 10.70 -54.06 11.02
CA ASN A 4 10.82 -52.79 11.73
C ASN A 4 9.78 -51.79 11.18
N VAL A 5 8.77 -51.42 11.99
CA VAL A 5 7.65 -50.52 11.65
C VAL A 5 8.05 -49.03 11.73
N THR A 6 9.34 -48.72 11.91
CA THR A 6 9.83 -47.34 12.09
C THR A 6 10.11 -46.57 10.81
N ASP A 7 10.08 -47.20 9.63
CA ASP A 7 10.48 -46.54 8.37
C ASP A 7 9.31 -45.88 7.59
N CYS A 8 8.04 -46.18 7.93
CA CYS A 8 6.88 -45.56 7.26
C CYS A 8 6.47 -44.19 7.85
N ARG A 9 6.83 -43.91 9.13
CA ARG A 9 6.45 -42.60 9.73
C ARG A 9 7.38 -41.44 9.34
N THR A 10 8.64 -41.73 9.05
CA THR A 10 9.63 -40.73 8.61
C THR A 10 9.42 -40.32 7.17
N ARG A 11 9.06 -41.24 6.26
CA ARG A 11 8.75 -40.90 4.86
C ARG A 11 7.44 -40.10 4.73
N GLY A 12 6.41 -40.43 5.50
CA GLY A 12 5.15 -39.70 5.53
C GLY A 12 5.31 -38.24 6.03
N ASN A 13 6.16 -38.03 7.06
CA ASN A 13 6.43 -36.69 7.57
C ASN A 13 7.32 -35.85 6.66
N THR A 14 8.21 -36.46 5.89
CA THR A 14 9.05 -35.76 4.91
C THR A 14 8.22 -35.36 3.68
N LEU A 15 7.36 -36.26 3.17
CA LEU A 15 6.44 -35.96 2.07
C LEU A 15 5.39 -34.90 2.47
N MET A 16 4.84 -34.98 3.70
CA MET A 16 3.90 -33.96 4.21
C MET A 16 4.59 -32.61 4.48
N LYS A 17 5.89 -32.58 4.80
CA LYS A 17 6.68 -31.33 4.88
C LYS A 17 7.04 -30.80 3.49
N GLU A 18 7.35 -31.65 2.53
CA GLU A 18 7.63 -31.26 1.16
C GLU A 18 6.36 -30.79 0.42
N GLU A 19 5.22 -31.45 0.62
CA GLU A 19 3.92 -30.97 0.10
C GLU A 19 3.47 -29.66 0.76
N LYS A 20 3.74 -29.46 2.07
CA LYS A 20 3.47 -28.18 2.74
C LYS A 20 4.36 -27.04 2.24
N ASN A 21 5.61 -27.34 1.84
CA ASN A 21 6.53 -26.37 1.25
C ASN A 21 6.22 -26.05 -0.25
N MET A 22 5.45 -26.88 -0.94
CA MET A 22 5.03 -26.59 -2.33
C MET A 22 3.71 -25.79 -2.41
N GLN A 23 2.97 -25.63 -1.31
CA GLN A 23 1.66 -24.97 -1.28
C GLN A 23 1.66 -23.52 -0.78
N ASP A 24 2.77 -22.99 -0.26
CA ASP A 24 2.83 -21.68 0.40
C ASP A 24 3.80 -20.71 -0.30
N ASN A 25 3.61 -20.44 -1.59
CA ASN A 25 4.33 -19.37 -2.27
C ASN A 25 3.51 -18.08 -2.18
N VAL A 26 4.11 -17.01 -1.65
CA VAL A 26 3.44 -15.71 -1.53
C VAL A 26 2.96 -15.17 -2.89
N TYR A 27 3.64 -15.49 -3.97
CA TYR A 27 3.20 -15.12 -5.32
C TYR A 27 1.80 -15.65 -5.61
N ASP A 28 1.55 -16.93 -5.30
CA ASP A 28 0.25 -17.57 -5.52
C ASP A 28 -0.84 -16.97 -4.63
N VAL A 29 -0.51 -16.62 -3.39
CA VAL A 29 -1.43 -15.92 -2.48
C VAL A 29 -1.79 -14.53 -3.00
N LEU A 30 -0.82 -13.76 -3.47
CA LEU A 30 -1.07 -12.44 -4.04
C LEU A 30 -1.91 -12.54 -5.33
N LEU A 31 -1.64 -13.55 -6.16
CA LEU A 31 -2.40 -13.82 -7.39
C LEU A 31 -3.84 -14.21 -7.08
N GLU A 32 -4.05 -15.16 -6.16
CA GLU A 32 -5.38 -15.62 -5.74
C GLU A 32 -6.24 -14.50 -5.17
N ARG A 33 -5.63 -13.57 -4.41
CA ARG A 33 -6.30 -12.39 -3.86
C ARG A 33 -6.58 -11.31 -4.91
N GLY A 34 -6.04 -11.42 -6.12
CA GLY A 34 -6.18 -10.41 -7.16
C GLY A 34 -5.31 -9.17 -6.91
N LEU A 35 -4.24 -9.31 -6.13
CA LEU A 35 -3.32 -8.23 -5.81
C LEU A 35 -2.34 -7.93 -6.93
N ILE A 36 -1.95 -8.92 -7.76
CA ILE A 36 -1.00 -8.74 -8.86
C ILE A 36 -1.71 -8.18 -10.08
N ALA A 37 -1.19 -7.07 -10.63
CA ALA A 37 -1.64 -6.49 -11.89
C ALA A 37 -0.70 -6.85 -13.05
N GLN A 38 0.60 -6.58 -12.92
CA GLN A 38 1.61 -6.88 -13.93
C GLN A 38 2.89 -7.41 -13.27
N THR A 39 3.63 -8.21 -14.02
CA THR A 39 4.95 -8.71 -13.63
C THR A 39 5.90 -8.69 -14.82
N THR A 40 7.19 -8.45 -14.57
CA THR A 40 8.18 -8.47 -15.65
C THR A 40 8.54 -9.87 -16.12
N HIS A 41 8.61 -10.83 -15.19
CA HIS A 41 9.03 -12.22 -15.41
C HIS A 41 8.30 -13.12 -14.41
N GLU A 42 7.09 -13.52 -14.76
CA GLU A 42 6.19 -14.23 -13.83
C GLU A 42 6.82 -15.50 -13.23
N GLN A 43 7.34 -16.37 -14.08
CA GLN A 43 7.89 -17.65 -13.64
C GLN A 43 9.13 -17.46 -12.77
N GLU A 44 10.04 -16.58 -13.16
CA GLU A 44 11.28 -16.32 -12.43
C GLU A 44 10.99 -15.68 -11.06
N ILE A 45 10.04 -14.74 -10.99
CA ILE A 45 9.63 -14.11 -9.73
C ILE A 45 9.00 -15.15 -8.80
N ARG A 46 8.08 -15.99 -9.33
CA ARG A 46 7.44 -17.05 -8.56
C ARG A 46 8.47 -18.05 -8.02
N GLU A 47 9.42 -18.50 -8.85
CA GLU A 47 10.50 -19.39 -8.42
C GLU A 47 11.40 -18.72 -7.38
N LEU A 48 11.77 -17.46 -7.58
CA LEU A 48 12.61 -16.69 -6.67
C LEU A 48 11.96 -16.59 -5.28
N LEU A 49 10.68 -16.22 -5.22
CA LEU A 49 9.91 -16.10 -3.97
C LEU A 49 9.65 -17.46 -3.28
N GLY A 50 9.71 -18.56 -4.01
CA GLY A 50 9.59 -19.91 -3.44
C GLY A 50 10.90 -20.50 -2.94
N LYS A 51 12.06 -19.99 -3.38
CA LYS A 51 13.37 -20.60 -3.13
C LYS A 51 14.19 -19.90 -2.05
N GLU A 52 14.05 -18.59 -1.91
CA GLU A 52 14.90 -17.80 -1.01
C GLU A 52 14.17 -16.65 -0.33
N LYS A 53 14.75 -16.14 0.77
CA LYS A 53 14.33 -14.89 1.38
C LYS A 53 14.73 -13.72 0.46
N VAL A 54 13.74 -13.04 -0.10
CA VAL A 54 13.93 -11.93 -1.04
C VAL A 54 13.80 -10.60 -0.33
N THR A 55 14.74 -9.70 -0.56
CA THR A 55 14.60 -8.28 -0.22
C THR A 55 13.90 -7.57 -1.38
N PHE A 56 12.82 -6.84 -1.09
CA PHE A 56 12.02 -6.08 -2.03
C PHE A 56 11.69 -4.70 -1.47
N TYR A 57 11.28 -3.75 -2.31
CA TYR A 57 10.89 -2.44 -1.82
C TYR A 57 9.58 -1.92 -2.39
N ILE A 58 8.96 -1.02 -1.63
CA ILE A 58 7.86 -0.15 -2.06
C ILE A 58 8.20 1.27 -1.64
N GLY A 59 8.01 2.23 -2.56
CA GLY A 59 8.22 3.65 -2.33
C GLY A 59 6.97 4.37 -1.82
N PHE A 60 7.18 5.34 -0.92
CA PHE A 60 6.14 6.19 -0.33
C PHE A 60 6.59 7.65 -0.37
N ASP A 61 6.06 8.42 -1.30
CA ASP A 61 6.31 9.86 -1.36
C ASP A 61 5.53 10.60 -0.26
N PRO A 62 6.20 11.38 0.60
CA PRO A 62 5.61 12.01 1.77
C PRO A 62 4.82 13.28 1.39
N THR A 63 3.77 13.13 0.59
CA THR A 63 2.97 14.23 0.04
C THR A 63 1.93 14.80 1.01
N ALA A 64 1.80 14.22 2.19
CA ALA A 64 0.96 14.67 3.32
C ALA A 64 1.55 14.12 4.62
N ASP A 65 1.09 14.62 5.75
CA ASP A 65 1.46 14.17 7.10
C ASP A 65 0.75 12.88 7.53
N SER A 66 0.02 12.23 6.63
CA SER A 66 -0.61 10.93 6.85
C SER A 66 -0.67 10.10 5.57
N LEU A 67 -0.55 8.79 5.73
CA LEU A 67 -0.97 7.81 4.73
C LEU A 67 -2.50 7.77 4.68
N HIS A 68 -3.04 7.35 3.55
CA HIS A 68 -4.48 7.16 3.35
C HIS A 68 -4.78 5.75 2.84
N VAL A 69 -6.05 5.40 2.72
CA VAL A 69 -6.53 4.08 2.28
C VAL A 69 -5.85 3.56 1.00
N GLY A 70 -5.49 4.44 0.05
CA GLY A 70 -4.74 4.04 -1.14
C GLY A 70 -3.34 3.49 -0.83
N HIS A 71 -2.65 4.04 0.18
CA HIS A 71 -1.36 3.52 0.64
C HIS A 71 -1.52 2.25 1.49
N PHE A 72 -2.67 2.06 2.13
CA PHE A 72 -2.92 0.90 2.96
C PHE A 72 -2.82 -0.41 2.17
N LEU A 73 -3.29 -0.45 0.92
CA LEU A 73 -3.10 -1.59 0.03
C LEU A 73 -1.63 -1.98 -0.13
N GLN A 74 -0.74 -0.98 -0.29
CA GLN A 74 0.70 -1.19 -0.38
C GLN A 74 1.26 -1.84 0.89
N MET A 75 0.80 -1.35 2.05
CA MET A 75 1.20 -1.91 3.35
C MET A 75 0.73 -3.37 3.52
N VAL A 76 -0.48 -3.69 3.06
CA VAL A 76 -1.02 -5.06 3.08
C VAL A 76 -0.19 -5.99 2.19
N VAL A 77 0.19 -5.55 0.98
CA VAL A 77 1.10 -6.32 0.10
C VAL A 77 2.45 -6.55 0.78
N MET A 78 3.05 -5.50 1.37
CA MET A 78 4.30 -5.64 2.13
C MET A 78 4.17 -6.66 3.26
N ARG A 79 3.07 -6.61 4.00
CA ARG A 79 2.83 -7.52 5.12
C ARG A 79 2.60 -8.96 4.66
N HIS A 80 1.89 -9.18 3.54
CA HIS A 80 1.80 -10.52 2.94
C HIS A 80 3.18 -11.09 2.63
N MET A 81 4.00 -10.34 1.92
CA MET A 81 5.37 -10.73 1.60
C MET A 81 6.21 -11.02 2.86
N GLN A 82 6.09 -10.15 3.88
CA GLN A 82 6.79 -10.32 5.15
C GLN A 82 6.35 -11.59 5.90
N ASN A 83 5.06 -11.90 5.91
CA ASN A 83 4.53 -13.11 6.56
C ASN A 83 5.08 -14.41 5.95
N TYR A 84 5.52 -14.36 4.69
CA TYR A 84 6.19 -15.48 4.00
C TYR A 84 7.72 -15.42 4.11
N GLY A 85 8.25 -14.57 4.99
CA GLY A 85 9.68 -14.51 5.31
C GLY A 85 10.51 -13.60 4.41
N HIS A 86 9.91 -12.89 3.44
CA HIS A 86 10.62 -11.90 2.63
C HIS A 86 10.83 -10.61 3.42
N ARG A 87 11.85 -9.85 3.02
CA ARG A 87 12.29 -8.64 3.73
C ARG A 87 11.86 -7.38 2.99
N PRO A 88 10.82 -6.68 3.45
CA PRO A 88 10.42 -5.41 2.87
C PRO A 88 11.39 -4.28 3.21
N ILE A 89 11.61 -3.41 2.23
CA ILE A 89 12.17 -2.08 2.40
C ILE A 89 11.03 -1.07 2.20
N ALA A 90 10.69 -0.32 3.23
CA ALA A 90 9.85 0.86 3.08
C ALA A 90 10.74 2.05 2.70
N LEU A 91 10.71 2.44 1.44
CA LEU A 91 11.47 3.59 0.95
C LEU A 91 10.62 4.86 1.10
N VAL A 92 11.05 5.75 1.97
CA VAL A 92 10.41 7.06 2.12
C VAL A 92 11.06 8.05 1.17
N GLY A 93 10.24 8.72 0.36
CA GLY A 93 10.67 9.62 -0.70
C GLY A 93 11.06 11.02 -0.21
N GLY A 94 11.99 11.14 0.76
CA GLY A 94 12.44 12.44 1.24
C GLY A 94 13.16 13.27 0.17
N GLY A 95 13.87 12.62 -0.76
CA GLY A 95 14.48 13.27 -1.92
C GLY A 95 13.47 13.46 -3.07
N THR A 96 12.76 12.41 -3.46
CA THR A 96 11.75 12.46 -4.54
C THR A 96 10.56 13.37 -4.21
N GLY A 97 10.24 13.55 -2.93
CA GLY A 97 9.21 14.46 -2.46
C GLY A 97 9.42 15.93 -2.84
N HIS A 98 10.67 16.34 -3.10
CA HIS A 98 10.99 17.69 -3.61
C HIS A 98 10.58 17.86 -5.09
N ILE A 99 10.42 16.78 -5.83
CA ILE A 99 10.11 16.77 -7.26
C ILE A 99 8.63 16.49 -7.49
N GLY A 100 8.15 15.39 -6.92
CA GLY A 100 6.78 14.88 -7.05
C GLY A 100 6.56 14.02 -8.29
N ASP A 101 6.04 12.81 -8.05
CA ASP A 101 5.73 11.82 -9.09
C ASP A 101 4.61 12.32 -10.03
N PRO A 102 4.85 12.37 -11.36
CA PRO A 102 3.83 12.72 -12.35
C PRO A 102 2.86 11.57 -12.68
N SER A 103 3.17 10.33 -12.31
CA SER A 103 2.42 9.13 -12.68
C SER A 103 0.96 9.19 -12.24
N GLY A 104 0.03 8.86 -13.15
CA GLY A 104 -1.40 8.83 -12.86
C GLY A 104 -2.03 10.18 -12.50
N ARG A 105 -1.40 11.30 -12.88
CA ARG A 105 -1.86 12.67 -12.59
C ARG A 105 -1.99 13.50 -13.85
N THR A 106 -2.87 14.49 -13.76
CA THR A 106 -3.06 15.49 -14.82
C THR A 106 -2.37 16.83 -14.52
N ASP A 107 -2.08 17.11 -13.25
CA ASP A 107 -1.53 18.38 -12.78
C ASP A 107 -0.24 18.19 -12.00
N MET A 108 0.65 19.19 -12.04
CA MET A 108 1.89 19.21 -11.27
C MET A 108 1.58 19.24 -9.75
N ARG A 109 2.39 18.56 -8.95
CA ARG A 109 2.30 18.63 -7.50
C ARG A 109 2.75 19.99 -6.98
N GLN A 110 2.15 20.45 -5.88
CA GLN A 110 2.68 21.61 -5.15
C GLN A 110 4.03 21.26 -4.54
N MET A 111 5.00 22.15 -4.72
CA MET A 111 6.31 21.99 -4.11
C MET A 111 6.21 22.22 -2.59
N MET A 112 6.74 21.28 -1.81
CA MET A 112 6.81 21.34 -0.36
C MET A 112 8.18 21.82 0.09
N THR A 113 8.23 22.47 1.27
CA THR A 113 9.51 22.82 1.90
C THR A 113 10.16 21.57 2.50
N LYS A 114 11.48 21.63 2.73
CA LYS A 114 12.22 20.54 3.36
C LYS A 114 11.63 20.16 4.72
N GLU A 115 11.25 21.14 5.54
CA GLU A 115 10.68 20.94 6.88
C GLU A 115 9.35 20.15 6.81
N ILE A 116 8.50 20.45 5.82
CA ILE A 116 7.25 19.73 5.59
C ILE A 116 7.54 18.29 5.18
N ILE A 117 8.48 18.09 4.26
CA ILE A 117 8.88 16.75 3.80
C ILE A 117 9.43 15.93 4.96
N ASP A 118 10.36 16.49 5.76
CA ASP A 118 10.95 15.80 6.90
C ASP A 118 9.89 15.43 7.95
N HIS A 119 8.95 16.33 8.24
CA HIS A 119 7.82 16.05 9.14
C HIS A 119 6.94 14.90 8.60
N ASN A 120 6.58 14.95 7.34
CA ASN A 120 5.75 13.92 6.71
C ASN A 120 6.45 12.55 6.69
N CYS A 121 7.77 12.52 6.45
CA CYS A 121 8.58 11.31 6.53
C CYS A 121 8.47 10.66 7.91
N GLU A 122 8.55 11.47 8.98
CA GLU A 122 8.46 10.95 10.34
C GLU A 122 7.06 10.42 10.66
N CYS A 123 6.01 11.10 10.19
CA CYS A 123 4.63 10.61 10.30
C CYS A 123 4.45 9.25 9.58
N PHE A 124 5.03 9.08 8.40
CA PHE A 124 4.95 7.83 7.65
C PHE A 124 5.64 6.67 8.37
N LYS A 125 6.81 6.92 8.97
CA LYS A 125 7.52 5.89 9.76
C LYS A 125 6.62 5.32 10.87
N GLN A 126 5.95 6.19 11.62
CA GLN A 126 5.07 5.79 12.71
C GLN A 126 3.87 4.96 12.20
N GLN A 127 3.29 5.35 11.06
CA GLN A 127 2.13 4.65 10.50
C GLN A 127 2.50 3.32 9.85
N LEU A 128 3.60 3.25 9.11
CA LEU A 128 4.12 2.01 8.52
C LEU A 128 4.43 0.96 9.60
N SER A 129 4.99 1.38 10.73
CA SER A 129 5.34 0.49 11.85
C SER A 129 4.14 -0.16 12.55
N ARG A 130 2.90 0.28 12.25
CA ARG A 130 1.69 -0.37 12.76
C ARG A 130 1.37 -1.67 12.02
N VAL A 131 1.73 -1.75 10.76
CA VAL A 131 1.41 -2.90 9.89
C VAL A 131 2.64 -3.76 9.62
N ILE A 132 3.81 -3.14 9.45
CA ILE A 132 5.07 -3.79 9.11
C ILE A 132 5.91 -3.97 10.38
N ASP A 133 6.44 -5.16 10.58
CA ASP A 133 7.34 -5.49 11.68
C ASP A 133 8.79 -5.15 11.29
N PHE A 134 9.32 -4.08 11.90
CA PHE A 134 10.71 -3.64 11.71
C PHE A 134 11.69 -4.18 12.75
N SER A 135 11.24 -5.07 13.67
CA SER A 135 12.13 -5.69 14.64
C SER A 135 13.07 -6.71 14.00
N ASP A 136 14.22 -6.94 14.60
CA ASP A 136 15.15 -8.01 14.25
C ASP A 136 15.52 -8.08 12.75
N ASP A 137 15.64 -6.91 12.11
CA ASP A 137 15.98 -6.81 10.68
C ASP A 137 14.97 -7.52 9.73
N LYS A 138 13.72 -7.73 10.19
CA LYS A 138 12.64 -8.32 9.40
C LYS A 138 12.15 -7.39 8.30
N ALA A 139 12.30 -6.08 8.50
CA ALA A 139 12.07 -5.03 7.52
C ALA A 139 13.05 -3.89 7.77
N ILE A 140 13.30 -3.06 6.77
CA ILE A 140 14.08 -1.84 6.91
C ILE A 140 13.30 -0.64 6.36
N MET A 141 13.55 0.50 6.94
CA MET A 141 13.03 1.77 6.46
C MET A 141 14.20 2.64 6.06
N VAL A 142 14.17 3.18 4.86
CA VAL A 142 15.21 4.03 4.28
C VAL A 142 14.59 5.29 3.71
N ASN A 143 15.38 6.35 3.68
CA ASN A 143 15.00 7.62 3.06
C ASN A 143 15.90 7.85 1.84
N ASN A 144 15.32 8.06 0.67
CA ASN A 144 16.10 8.32 -0.54
C ASN A 144 16.79 9.71 -0.55
N ALA A 145 16.45 10.58 0.39
CA ALA A 145 17.20 11.80 0.65
C ALA A 145 18.68 11.52 0.94
N ASP A 146 18.99 10.35 1.57
CA ASP A 146 20.34 9.95 1.95
C ASP A 146 21.31 9.78 0.76
N TRP A 147 20.79 9.65 -0.46
CA TRP A 147 21.63 9.56 -1.66
C TRP A 147 21.19 10.50 -2.79
N LEU A 148 19.99 11.08 -2.75
CA LEU A 148 19.53 11.99 -3.80
C LEU A 148 19.91 13.45 -3.54
N LEU A 149 19.93 13.90 -2.28
CA LEU A 149 20.15 15.32 -1.99
C LEU A 149 21.62 15.76 -2.12
N ASP A 150 22.57 14.83 -1.95
CA ASP A 150 23.99 15.11 -2.04
C ASP A 150 24.60 14.79 -3.43
N LEU A 151 23.74 14.47 -4.43
CA LEU A 151 24.21 14.16 -5.77
C LEU A 151 24.82 15.37 -6.47
N ASN A 152 26.03 15.20 -7.03
CA ASN A 152 26.54 16.15 -8.01
C ASN A 152 25.73 16.03 -9.31
N TYR A 153 25.06 17.11 -9.70
CA TYR A 153 24.15 17.11 -10.85
C TYR A 153 24.84 16.69 -12.16
N VAL A 154 26.04 17.20 -12.44
CA VAL A 154 26.76 16.91 -13.69
C VAL A 154 27.23 15.45 -13.72
N GLU A 155 27.73 14.95 -12.60
CA GLU A 155 28.15 13.55 -12.48
C GLU A 155 26.95 12.60 -12.60
N PHE A 156 25.83 12.92 -11.97
CA PHE A 156 24.60 12.15 -12.08
C PHE A 156 24.09 12.09 -13.52
N LEU A 157 24.01 13.23 -14.22
CA LEU A 157 23.62 13.24 -15.64
C LEU A 157 24.57 12.43 -16.53
N ARG A 158 25.86 12.52 -16.28
CA ARG A 158 26.86 11.76 -17.04
C ARG A 158 26.76 10.27 -16.79
N ASP A 159 26.63 9.87 -15.54
CA ASP A 159 26.67 8.46 -15.13
C ASP A 159 25.30 7.77 -15.31
N ILE A 160 24.22 8.39 -14.85
CA ILE A 160 22.87 7.81 -14.85
C ILE A 160 22.07 8.29 -16.05
N GLY A 161 22.05 9.60 -16.32
CA GLY A 161 21.29 10.17 -17.43
C GLY A 161 21.68 9.58 -18.80
N SER A 162 22.95 9.21 -19.00
CA SER A 162 23.42 8.53 -20.22
C SER A 162 22.76 7.16 -20.46
N CYS A 163 22.17 6.55 -19.45
CA CYS A 163 21.43 5.29 -19.55
C CYS A 163 19.98 5.47 -20.04
N PHE A 164 19.48 6.69 -20.15
CA PHE A 164 18.10 6.99 -20.52
C PHE A 164 18.01 7.65 -21.88
N SER A 165 17.08 7.17 -22.72
CA SER A 165 16.77 7.80 -24.00
C SER A 165 15.51 8.67 -23.84
N VAL A 166 15.63 9.97 -24.10
CA VAL A 166 14.50 10.91 -24.07
C VAL A 166 13.35 10.42 -24.93
N ASN A 167 13.64 9.94 -26.16
CA ASN A 167 12.60 9.44 -27.05
C ASN A 167 11.84 8.24 -26.44
N LYS A 168 12.55 7.32 -25.76
CA LYS A 168 11.93 6.18 -25.07
C LYS A 168 11.10 6.66 -23.86
N MET A 169 11.64 7.59 -23.07
CA MET A 169 10.93 8.15 -21.92
C MET A 169 9.64 8.85 -22.31
N LEU A 170 9.64 9.66 -23.39
CA LEU A 170 8.46 10.35 -23.87
C LEU A 170 7.32 9.41 -24.32
N THR A 171 7.61 8.16 -24.64
CA THR A 171 6.60 7.14 -24.96
C THR A 171 6.04 6.42 -23.74
N ALA A 172 6.63 6.64 -22.55
CA ALA A 172 6.21 6.01 -21.31
C ALA A 172 4.83 6.50 -20.86
N GLU A 173 4.00 5.58 -20.38
CA GLU A 173 2.61 5.86 -20.00
C GLU A 173 2.52 6.92 -18.88
N CYS A 174 3.47 6.92 -17.95
CA CYS A 174 3.52 7.90 -16.86
C CYS A 174 3.61 9.36 -17.33
N PHE A 175 4.12 9.61 -18.55
CA PHE A 175 4.26 10.96 -19.10
C PHE A 175 3.15 11.35 -20.08
N LYS A 176 2.41 10.41 -20.68
CA LYS A 176 1.44 10.70 -21.74
C LYS A 176 0.40 11.75 -21.34
N GLN A 177 -0.22 11.58 -20.17
CA GLN A 177 -1.25 12.51 -19.69
C GLN A 177 -0.68 13.92 -19.38
N ARG A 178 0.59 13.96 -18.95
CA ARG A 178 1.28 15.21 -18.65
C ARG A 178 1.76 15.94 -19.90
N LEU A 179 2.13 15.20 -20.96
CA LEU A 179 2.57 15.81 -22.22
C LEU A 179 1.49 16.70 -22.84
N GLU A 180 0.22 16.31 -22.74
CA GLU A 180 -0.91 17.10 -23.27
C GLU A 180 -1.10 18.43 -22.53
N LYS A 181 -0.79 18.49 -21.24
CA LYS A 181 -0.95 19.66 -20.37
C LYS A 181 0.35 20.42 -20.07
N GLY A 182 1.46 19.94 -20.57
CA GLY A 182 2.79 20.49 -20.33
C GLY A 182 3.55 19.76 -19.22
N LEU A 183 4.44 18.85 -19.61
CA LEU A 183 5.35 18.15 -18.72
C LEU A 183 6.55 19.05 -18.42
N SER A 184 6.82 19.34 -17.15
CA SER A 184 8.00 20.10 -16.76
C SER A 184 9.26 19.22 -16.81
N PHE A 185 10.42 19.86 -17.02
CA PHE A 185 11.72 19.15 -16.94
C PHE A 185 11.94 18.52 -15.55
N LEU A 186 11.44 19.17 -14.50
CA LEU A 186 11.47 18.66 -13.14
C LEU A 186 10.77 17.30 -13.04
N GLU A 187 9.50 17.23 -13.43
CA GLU A 187 8.70 15.99 -13.41
C GLU A 187 9.30 14.91 -14.32
N PHE A 188 9.88 15.30 -15.46
CA PHE A 188 10.51 14.38 -16.39
C PHE A 188 11.70 13.63 -15.76
N ASN A 189 12.44 14.28 -14.86
CA ASN A 189 13.56 13.67 -14.15
C ASN A 189 13.13 12.70 -13.03
N TYR A 190 11.85 12.67 -12.63
CA TYR A 190 11.39 11.77 -11.57
C TYR A 190 11.70 10.30 -11.88
N MET A 191 11.49 9.86 -13.13
CA MET A 191 11.80 8.49 -13.55
C MET A 191 13.28 8.12 -13.33
N LEU A 192 14.21 9.06 -13.56
CA LEU A 192 15.64 8.83 -13.33
C LEU A 192 15.92 8.62 -11.83
N MET A 193 15.29 9.42 -10.99
CA MET A 193 15.46 9.37 -9.54
C MET A 193 14.94 8.06 -8.94
N GLN A 194 13.72 7.65 -9.29
CA GLN A 194 13.17 6.36 -8.84
C GLN A 194 13.97 5.18 -9.40
N SER A 195 14.43 5.27 -10.65
CA SER A 195 15.31 4.23 -11.21
C SER A 195 16.65 4.14 -10.45
N TYR A 196 17.19 5.28 -10.02
CA TYR A 196 18.39 5.35 -9.20
C TYR A 196 18.16 4.80 -7.79
N ASP A 197 16.98 5.01 -7.22
CA ASP A 197 16.58 4.39 -5.95
C ASP A 197 16.70 2.87 -6.03
N PHE A 198 16.16 2.24 -7.07
CA PHE A 198 16.27 0.79 -7.24
C PHE A 198 17.72 0.32 -7.32
N LEU A 199 18.55 1.02 -8.12
CA LEU A 199 19.97 0.72 -8.22
C LEU A 199 20.69 0.82 -6.86
N MET A 200 20.41 1.88 -6.08
CA MET A 200 21.02 2.06 -4.77
C MET A 200 20.54 1.02 -3.76
N LEU A 201 19.25 0.66 -3.79
CA LEU A 201 18.70 -0.38 -2.93
C LEU A 201 19.24 -1.77 -3.31
N ASN A 202 19.44 -2.06 -4.60
CA ASN A 202 20.09 -3.29 -5.02
C ASN A 202 21.54 -3.35 -4.53
N ARG A 203 22.32 -2.28 -4.70
CA ARG A 203 23.72 -2.21 -4.26
C ARG A 203 23.91 -2.32 -2.75
N LYS A 204 23.05 -1.65 -1.97
CA LYS A 204 23.17 -1.56 -0.50
C LYS A 204 22.54 -2.73 0.25
N TYR A 205 21.45 -3.28 -0.27
CA TYR A 205 20.60 -4.23 0.47
C TYR A 205 20.24 -5.50 -0.30
N ASP A 206 20.88 -5.72 -1.46
CA ASP A 206 20.53 -6.83 -2.38
C ASP A 206 19.02 -6.89 -2.69
N CYS A 207 18.41 -5.71 -2.88
CA CYS A 207 17.01 -5.59 -3.24
C CYS A 207 16.78 -6.13 -4.65
N LYS A 208 15.93 -7.15 -4.78
CA LYS A 208 15.74 -7.88 -6.05
C LYS A 208 14.42 -7.55 -6.75
N ILE A 209 13.43 -7.03 -6.01
CA ILE A 209 12.11 -6.75 -6.56
C ILE A 209 11.67 -5.35 -6.17
N GLU A 210 11.21 -4.57 -7.15
CA GLU A 210 10.46 -3.34 -6.94
C GLU A 210 8.96 -3.63 -7.08
N LEU A 211 8.17 -3.20 -6.10
CA LEU A 211 6.71 -3.26 -6.15
C LEU A 211 6.11 -1.86 -6.11
N GLY A 212 5.04 -1.66 -6.86
CA GLY A 212 4.30 -0.39 -6.87
C GLY A 212 2.87 -0.56 -7.34
N GLY A 213 2.07 0.51 -7.28
CA GLY A 213 0.77 0.54 -7.95
C GLY A 213 0.93 0.38 -9.46
N ASP A 214 -0.13 0.01 -10.16
CA ASP A 214 -0.07 -0.21 -11.61
C ASP A 214 0.31 1.05 -12.40
N ASP A 215 0.08 2.22 -11.84
CA ASP A 215 0.54 3.51 -12.38
C ASP A 215 2.08 3.70 -12.32
N GLN A 216 2.80 2.86 -11.56
CA GLN A 216 4.27 2.90 -11.43
C GLN A 216 5.01 2.03 -12.45
N TRP A 217 4.32 1.29 -13.31
CA TRP A 217 4.93 0.33 -14.23
C TRP A 217 6.11 0.89 -15.04
N SER A 218 5.94 2.09 -15.60
CA SER A 218 6.99 2.72 -16.42
C SER A 218 8.25 3.07 -15.60
N ASN A 219 8.08 3.54 -14.37
CA ASN A 219 9.18 3.88 -13.48
C ASN A 219 9.94 2.61 -13.04
N ILE A 220 9.21 1.55 -12.70
CA ILE A 220 9.76 0.24 -12.35
C ILE A 220 10.62 -0.32 -13.49
N LEU A 221 10.12 -0.28 -14.72
CA LEU A 221 10.88 -0.71 -15.90
C LEU A 221 12.17 0.11 -16.10
N GLY A 222 12.13 1.41 -15.80
CA GLY A 222 13.29 2.28 -15.81
C GLY A 222 14.37 1.82 -14.84
N GLY A 223 13.99 1.47 -13.62
CA GLY A 223 14.88 0.95 -12.57
C GLY A 223 15.51 -0.38 -12.94
N ILE A 224 14.73 -1.30 -13.49
CA ILE A 224 15.22 -2.62 -13.96
C ILE A 224 16.25 -2.44 -15.08
N ASP A 225 15.95 -1.60 -16.08
CA ASP A 225 16.88 -1.33 -17.19
C ASP A 225 18.16 -0.66 -16.69
N LEU A 226 18.07 0.23 -15.69
CA LEU A 226 19.23 0.87 -15.09
C LEU A 226 20.12 -0.14 -14.34
N CYS A 227 19.58 -1.00 -13.49
CA CYS A 227 20.33 -2.04 -12.77
C CYS A 227 21.06 -2.97 -13.75
N ARG A 228 20.38 -3.39 -14.83
CA ARG A 228 20.98 -4.21 -15.87
C ARG A 228 22.13 -3.48 -16.59
N ARG A 229 21.97 -2.19 -16.94
CA ARG A 229 22.98 -1.41 -17.68
C ARG A 229 24.19 -1.07 -16.84
N LYS A 230 23.98 -0.73 -15.57
CA LYS A 230 25.06 -0.29 -14.67
C LYS A 230 25.84 -1.44 -14.06
N ASP A 231 25.13 -2.43 -13.52
CA ASP A 231 25.74 -3.46 -12.68
C ASP A 231 25.55 -4.88 -13.25
N GLN A 232 24.91 -5.02 -14.43
CA GLN A 232 24.58 -6.31 -15.04
C GLN A 232 23.78 -7.23 -14.09
N LYS A 233 23.00 -6.62 -13.19
CA LYS A 233 22.15 -7.34 -12.24
C LYS A 233 20.77 -7.59 -12.82
N GLN A 234 20.29 -8.84 -12.65
CA GLN A 234 18.91 -9.20 -12.91
C GLN A 234 18.09 -8.86 -11.69
N VAL A 235 17.16 -7.93 -11.85
CA VAL A 235 16.15 -7.53 -10.86
C VAL A 235 14.78 -7.53 -11.51
N TYR A 236 13.73 -7.51 -10.72
CA TYR A 236 12.36 -7.74 -11.19
C TYR A 236 11.42 -6.65 -10.73
N GLY A 237 10.29 -6.56 -11.39
CA GLY A 237 9.22 -5.63 -11.03
C GLY A 237 7.87 -6.31 -11.02
N MET A 238 7.03 -5.89 -10.08
CA MET A 238 5.63 -6.27 -9.96
C MET A 238 4.79 -5.05 -9.69
N THR A 239 3.61 -4.98 -10.29
CA THR A 239 2.61 -3.98 -9.88
C THR A 239 1.41 -4.66 -9.22
N PHE A 240 0.79 -3.94 -8.31
CA PHE A 240 -0.46 -4.37 -7.69
C PHE A 240 -1.63 -3.52 -8.20
N THR A 241 -2.79 -4.16 -8.20
CA THR A 241 -4.06 -3.57 -8.63
C THR A 241 -4.35 -2.30 -7.84
N LEU A 242 -4.73 -1.24 -8.51
CA LEU A 242 -5.17 -0.02 -7.84
C LEU A 242 -6.51 -0.25 -7.11
N LEU A 243 -6.62 0.30 -5.90
CA LEU A 243 -7.85 0.19 -5.10
C LEU A 243 -8.92 1.10 -5.68
N THR A 244 -9.80 0.51 -6.48
CA THR A 244 -10.95 1.18 -7.12
C THR A 244 -12.25 0.53 -6.70
N ASN A 245 -13.33 1.33 -6.64
CA ASN A 245 -14.67 0.80 -6.48
C ASN A 245 -15.20 0.18 -7.79
N SER A 246 -16.40 -0.38 -7.76
CA SER A 246 -17.09 -0.99 -8.89
C SER A 246 -17.36 -0.02 -10.05
N GLU A 247 -17.35 1.30 -9.79
CA GLU A 247 -17.47 2.35 -10.81
C GLU A 247 -16.09 2.74 -11.42
N GLY A 248 -14.99 2.10 -11.03
CA GLY A 248 -13.63 2.42 -11.47
C GLY A 248 -13.00 3.65 -10.80
N LYS A 249 -13.65 4.25 -9.80
CA LYS A 249 -13.11 5.40 -9.06
C LYS A 249 -12.15 4.94 -7.96
N LYS A 250 -11.02 5.65 -7.78
CA LYS A 250 -10.08 5.37 -6.67
C LYS A 250 -10.78 5.48 -5.32
N MET A 251 -10.72 4.42 -4.50
CA MET A 251 -11.29 4.39 -3.14
C MET A 251 -10.46 5.23 -2.17
N GLY A 252 -11.06 5.52 -0.99
CA GLY A 252 -10.42 6.32 0.04
C GLY A 252 -10.51 7.84 -0.20
N LYS A 253 -11.32 8.28 -1.15
CA LYS A 253 -11.72 9.68 -1.33
C LYS A 253 -13.21 9.81 -1.05
N THR A 254 -13.57 10.71 -0.14
CA THR A 254 -14.96 11.08 0.19
C THR A 254 -15.19 12.52 -0.26
N GLN A 255 -16.42 13.01 -0.12
CA GLN A 255 -16.73 14.42 -0.35
C GLN A 255 -15.97 15.35 0.62
N SER A 256 -15.67 14.84 1.82
CA SER A 256 -14.90 15.54 2.87
C SER A 256 -13.37 15.37 2.74
N GLY A 257 -12.88 14.69 1.71
CA GLY A 257 -11.44 14.49 1.47
C GLY A 257 -10.99 13.02 1.50
N ALA A 258 -9.72 12.78 1.86
CA ALA A 258 -9.17 11.43 1.92
C ALA A 258 -9.54 10.75 3.25
N VAL A 259 -9.72 9.42 3.21
CA VAL A 259 -9.80 8.58 4.41
C VAL A 259 -8.38 8.27 4.87
N TRP A 260 -7.98 8.91 5.96
CA TRP A 260 -6.63 8.89 6.48
C TRP A 260 -6.39 7.72 7.45
N LEU A 261 -5.13 7.28 7.54
CA LEU A 261 -4.72 6.27 8.53
C LEU A 261 -4.36 6.89 9.89
N ASP A 262 -4.18 8.21 9.96
CA ASP A 262 -3.98 8.93 11.22
C ASP A 262 -5.32 9.08 11.96
N PRO A 263 -5.44 8.57 13.21
CA PRO A 263 -6.67 8.67 14.00
C PRO A 263 -7.06 10.12 14.36
N LYS A 264 -6.13 11.08 14.25
CA LYS A 264 -6.43 12.50 14.44
C LYS A 264 -7.14 13.15 13.24
N LYS A 265 -7.02 12.53 12.05
CA LYS A 265 -7.62 13.01 10.79
C LYS A 265 -8.88 12.27 10.42
N THR A 266 -8.89 10.95 10.61
CA THR A 266 -10.05 10.08 10.48
C THR A 266 -10.10 9.21 11.72
N THR A 267 -11.11 9.43 12.57
CA THR A 267 -11.23 8.66 13.83
C THR A 267 -11.37 7.17 13.54
N PRO A 268 -10.97 6.26 14.45
CA PRO A 268 -11.19 4.82 14.28
C PRO A 268 -12.65 4.46 14.01
N TYR A 269 -13.60 5.18 14.60
CA TYR A 269 -15.02 5.01 14.34
C TYR A 269 -15.41 5.42 12.92
N ASP A 270 -14.99 6.59 12.44
CA ASP A 270 -15.28 7.05 11.08
C ASP A 270 -14.59 6.15 10.03
N PHE A 271 -13.38 5.68 10.34
CA PHE A 271 -12.67 4.71 9.52
C PHE A 271 -13.43 3.38 9.42
N TYR A 272 -13.93 2.86 10.55
CA TYR A 272 -14.79 1.68 10.59
C TYR A 272 -16.08 1.88 9.79
N GLN A 273 -16.74 3.03 9.98
CA GLN A 273 -17.98 3.38 9.28
C GLN A 273 -17.78 3.49 7.76
N TYR A 274 -16.65 4.01 7.31
CA TYR A 274 -16.34 4.04 5.88
C TYR A 274 -16.40 2.62 5.27
N TRP A 275 -15.84 1.62 5.94
CA TRP A 275 -15.82 0.24 5.45
C TRP A 275 -17.14 -0.49 5.60
N VAL A 276 -17.92 -0.23 6.64
CA VAL A 276 -19.28 -0.75 6.75
C VAL A 276 -20.20 -0.24 5.65
N ASN A 277 -19.93 0.98 5.15
CA ASN A 277 -20.77 1.64 4.15
C ASN A 277 -20.26 1.47 2.70
N VAL A 278 -19.27 0.61 2.44
CA VAL A 278 -18.88 0.30 1.06
C VAL A 278 -20.03 -0.35 0.28
N GLN A 279 -20.03 -0.15 -1.02
CA GLN A 279 -21.04 -0.74 -1.89
C GLN A 279 -20.99 -2.27 -1.84
N ASP A 280 -22.12 -2.92 -1.95
CA ASP A 280 -22.25 -4.39 -1.90
C ASP A 280 -21.33 -5.08 -2.90
N ALA A 281 -21.21 -4.54 -4.10
CA ALA A 281 -20.35 -5.05 -5.17
C ALA A 281 -18.85 -4.98 -4.85
N ASP A 282 -18.45 -4.15 -3.88
CA ASP A 282 -17.03 -3.93 -3.54
C ASP A 282 -16.57 -4.75 -2.33
N VAL A 283 -17.49 -5.29 -1.52
CA VAL A 283 -17.18 -5.95 -0.23
C VAL A 283 -16.18 -7.08 -0.41
N ILE A 284 -16.48 -8.02 -1.28
CA ILE A 284 -15.65 -9.21 -1.50
C ILE A 284 -14.28 -8.83 -2.07
N LYS A 285 -14.25 -7.89 -3.00
CA LYS A 285 -12.99 -7.33 -3.54
C LYS A 285 -12.14 -6.72 -2.41
N CYS A 286 -12.74 -5.90 -1.56
CA CYS A 286 -12.04 -5.28 -0.43
C CYS A 286 -11.54 -6.31 0.59
N LEU A 287 -12.33 -7.34 0.91
CA LEU A 287 -11.89 -8.45 1.77
C LEU A 287 -10.64 -9.15 1.21
N LYS A 288 -10.64 -9.45 -0.09
CA LYS A 288 -9.49 -10.08 -0.76
C LYS A 288 -8.24 -9.20 -0.72
N LEU A 289 -8.40 -7.91 -1.03
CA LEU A 289 -7.27 -6.99 -1.22
C LEU A 289 -6.70 -6.43 0.09
N LEU A 290 -7.53 -6.23 1.12
CA LEU A 290 -7.18 -5.41 2.28
C LEU A 290 -7.12 -6.17 3.61
N THR A 291 -7.44 -7.46 3.62
CA THR A 291 -7.46 -8.26 4.85
C THR A 291 -6.61 -9.52 4.74
N PHE A 292 -6.37 -10.15 5.89
CA PHE A 292 -5.73 -11.46 5.98
C PHE A 292 -6.73 -12.59 6.24
N VAL A 293 -8.03 -12.33 6.08
CA VAL A 293 -9.07 -13.37 6.16
C VAL A 293 -8.76 -14.48 5.15
N PRO A 294 -8.80 -15.76 5.57
CA PRO A 294 -8.53 -16.87 4.67
C PRO A 294 -9.41 -16.87 3.41
N MET A 295 -8.83 -17.22 2.27
CA MET A 295 -9.56 -17.18 0.99
C MET A 295 -10.74 -18.15 0.93
N ASP A 296 -10.66 -19.29 1.61
CA ASP A 296 -11.78 -20.24 1.73
C ASP A 296 -12.98 -19.67 2.52
N GLU A 297 -12.74 -18.81 3.51
CA GLU A 297 -13.78 -18.07 4.20
C GLU A 297 -14.39 -16.98 3.29
N ILE A 298 -13.54 -16.23 2.60
CA ILE A 298 -14.00 -15.19 1.65
C ILE A 298 -14.85 -15.82 0.54
N ARG A 299 -14.48 -17.00 0.02
CA ARG A 299 -15.27 -17.71 -1.00
C ARG A 299 -16.65 -18.13 -0.50
N LYS A 300 -16.82 -18.40 0.79
CA LYS A 300 -18.16 -18.65 1.37
C LYS A 300 -18.99 -17.37 1.34
N MET A 301 -18.36 -16.23 1.64
CA MET A 301 -19.02 -14.91 1.64
C MET A 301 -19.37 -14.41 0.23
N GLU A 302 -18.76 -14.91 -0.83
CA GLU A 302 -19.11 -14.55 -2.22
C GLU A 302 -20.56 -14.87 -2.59
N LYS A 303 -21.21 -15.78 -1.85
CA LYS A 303 -22.60 -16.19 -2.05
C LYS A 303 -23.59 -15.48 -1.13
N TRP A 304 -23.08 -14.60 -0.26
CA TRP A 304 -23.91 -13.93 0.73
C TRP A 304 -24.67 -12.77 0.12
N GLU A 305 -25.92 -12.62 0.53
CA GLU A 305 -26.80 -11.55 0.09
C GLU A 305 -27.52 -10.91 1.29
N GLY A 306 -28.01 -9.69 1.13
CA GLY A 306 -28.82 -9.01 2.11
C GLY A 306 -28.17 -8.92 3.50
N LYS A 307 -28.75 -9.58 4.50
CA LYS A 307 -28.26 -9.52 5.90
C LYS A 307 -26.87 -10.18 6.07
N GLU A 308 -26.62 -11.26 5.34
CA GLU A 308 -25.32 -11.95 5.40
C GLU A 308 -24.21 -11.08 4.82
N LEU A 309 -24.49 -10.38 3.72
CA LEU A 309 -23.52 -9.44 3.13
C LEU A 309 -23.21 -8.27 4.08
N ASN A 310 -24.18 -7.80 4.88
CA ASN A 310 -23.89 -6.82 5.93
C ASN A 310 -22.95 -7.37 7.01
N GLU A 311 -22.97 -8.67 7.27
CA GLU A 311 -21.98 -9.30 8.16
C GLU A 311 -20.58 -9.30 7.51
N ALA A 312 -20.48 -9.60 6.21
CA ALA A 312 -19.21 -9.48 5.49
C ALA A 312 -18.65 -8.05 5.53
N LYS A 313 -19.49 -7.01 5.46
CA LYS A 313 -19.09 -5.61 5.65
C LYS A 313 -18.53 -5.35 7.05
N ARG A 314 -19.14 -5.91 8.09
CA ARG A 314 -18.66 -5.78 9.48
C ARG A 314 -17.31 -6.47 9.66
N ILE A 315 -17.14 -7.67 9.08
CA ILE A 315 -15.86 -8.38 9.09
C ILE A 315 -14.79 -7.54 8.39
N LEU A 316 -15.08 -7.02 7.19
CA LEU A 316 -14.17 -6.14 6.48
C LEU A 316 -13.77 -4.92 7.32
N ALA A 317 -14.75 -4.21 7.86
CA ALA A 317 -14.54 -3.01 8.66
C ALA A 317 -13.70 -3.30 9.92
N TYR A 318 -14.01 -4.39 10.60
CA TYR A 318 -13.28 -4.81 11.78
C TYR A 318 -11.83 -5.14 11.47
N GLU A 319 -11.58 -6.02 10.50
CA GLU A 319 -10.23 -6.46 10.14
C GLU A 319 -9.34 -5.31 9.65
N VAL A 320 -9.88 -4.43 8.82
CA VAL A 320 -9.12 -3.28 8.31
C VAL A 320 -8.85 -2.26 9.42
N THR A 321 -9.82 -1.98 10.29
CA THR A 321 -9.65 -1.08 11.45
C THR A 321 -8.64 -1.65 12.45
N LYS A 322 -8.69 -2.96 12.72
CA LYS A 322 -7.73 -3.66 13.56
C LYS A 322 -6.29 -3.53 13.05
N LEU A 323 -6.08 -3.67 11.73
CA LEU A 323 -4.76 -3.54 11.12
C LEU A 323 -4.18 -2.12 11.23
N VAL A 324 -5.03 -1.09 11.12
CA VAL A 324 -4.60 0.31 11.10
C VAL A 324 -4.53 0.93 12.50
N HIS A 325 -5.54 0.67 13.33
CA HIS A 325 -5.72 1.34 14.63
C HIS A 325 -5.51 0.41 15.84
N GLY A 326 -5.35 -0.89 15.61
CA GLY A 326 -5.23 -1.89 16.67
C GLY A 326 -6.57 -2.50 17.08
N GLU A 327 -6.49 -3.63 17.78
CA GLU A 327 -7.65 -4.45 18.15
C GLU A 327 -8.61 -3.73 19.11
N GLU A 328 -8.07 -3.01 20.09
CA GLU A 328 -8.86 -2.26 21.08
C GLU A 328 -9.75 -1.20 20.42
N GLU A 329 -9.19 -0.41 19.51
CA GLU A 329 -9.93 0.64 18.79
C GLU A 329 -10.95 0.02 17.80
N ALA A 330 -10.63 -1.11 17.18
CA ALA A 330 -11.56 -1.83 16.30
C ALA A 330 -12.78 -2.36 17.09
N GLU A 331 -12.55 -2.95 18.26
CA GLU A 331 -13.64 -3.42 19.14
C GLU A 331 -14.51 -2.26 19.64
N LYS A 332 -13.93 -1.13 20.04
CA LYS A 332 -14.66 0.07 20.42
C LYS A 332 -15.53 0.58 19.27
N ALA A 333 -14.94 0.72 18.07
CA ALA A 333 -15.65 1.19 16.89
C ALA A 333 -16.82 0.26 16.51
N LYS A 334 -16.60 -1.05 16.55
CA LYS A 334 -17.62 -2.07 16.29
C LYS A 334 -18.77 -1.96 17.29
N LYS A 335 -18.46 -1.93 18.60
CA LYS A 335 -19.47 -1.82 19.66
C LYS A 335 -20.30 -0.54 19.54
N THR A 336 -19.63 0.59 19.29
CA THR A 336 -20.30 1.87 19.08
C THR A 336 -21.25 1.81 17.88
N ALA A 337 -20.82 1.21 16.77
CA ALA A 337 -21.66 1.03 15.60
C ALA A 337 -22.90 0.16 15.89
N GLU A 338 -22.74 -0.95 16.62
CA GLU A 338 -23.83 -1.84 17.02
C GLU A 338 -24.84 -1.14 17.95
N GLU A 339 -24.38 -0.35 18.91
CA GLU A 339 -25.22 0.40 19.83
C GLU A 339 -26.07 1.47 19.11
N VAL A 340 -25.46 2.18 18.15
CA VAL A 340 -26.15 3.19 17.33
C VAL A 340 -27.25 2.54 16.48
N PHE A 341 -26.96 1.39 15.84
CA PHE A 341 -27.93 0.71 14.99
C PHE A 341 -29.03 -0.02 15.80
N ALA A 342 -28.69 -0.62 16.95
CA ALA A 342 -29.65 -1.41 17.73
C ALA A 342 -30.61 -0.57 18.57
N LYS A 343 -30.18 0.61 19.03
CA LYS A 343 -30.91 1.41 20.01
C LYS A 343 -31.39 2.77 19.50
N GLY A 344 -30.97 3.19 18.28
CA GLY A 344 -31.20 4.55 17.80
C GLY A 344 -30.57 5.61 18.74
N GLY A 345 -29.57 5.23 19.53
CA GLY A 345 -29.01 5.99 20.62
C GLY A 345 -27.66 6.62 20.32
N VAL A 346 -27.27 7.59 21.16
CA VAL A 346 -25.97 8.22 21.16
C VAL A 346 -25.05 7.37 22.04
N SER A 347 -23.92 6.89 21.49
CA SER A 347 -22.84 6.23 22.26
C SER A 347 -21.88 7.29 22.81
N ALA A 348 -21.28 7.03 23.96
CA ALA A 348 -20.27 7.90 24.58
C ALA A 348 -19.01 8.04 23.71
N ASP A 349 -18.73 7.07 22.84
CA ASP A 349 -17.56 7.03 21.96
C ASP A 349 -17.83 7.62 20.55
N MET A 350 -19.04 8.16 20.30
CA MET A 350 -19.31 8.84 19.03
C MET A 350 -18.59 10.19 18.96
N PRO A 351 -18.05 10.56 17.78
CA PRO A 351 -17.57 11.91 17.57
C PRO A 351 -18.66 12.92 17.93
N THR A 352 -18.36 13.78 18.87
CA THR A 352 -19.31 14.79 19.36
C THR A 352 -18.76 16.19 19.17
N SER A 353 -19.61 17.11 18.71
CA SER A 353 -19.29 18.53 18.64
C SER A 353 -20.12 19.29 19.68
N VAL A 354 -19.44 20.09 20.50
CA VAL A 354 -20.11 20.98 21.44
C VAL A 354 -20.42 22.30 20.76
N ILE A 355 -21.70 22.60 20.58
CA ILE A 355 -22.15 23.88 20.02
C ILE A 355 -22.67 24.73 21.17
N PRO A 356 -21.97 25.82 21.56
CA PRO A 356 -22.50 26.78 22.54
C PRO A 356 -23.64 27.58 21.89
N ASP A 357 -24.66 27.90 22.67
CA ASP A 357 -25.79 28.76 22.29
C ASP A 357 -26.58 28.32 21.06
N VAL A 358 -27.31 27.18 21.18
CA VAL A 358 -28.17 26.66 20.12
C VAL A 358 -29.57 27.29 20.06
N VAL A 359 -29.93 28.16 21.00
CA VAL A 359 -31.28 28.75 21.05
C VAL A 359 -31.48 29.69 19.87
N GLY A 360 -32.42 29.33 18.97
CA GLY A 360 -32.71 30.09 17.75
C GLY A 360 -31.81 29.81 16.55
N MET A 361 -30.89 28.84 16.66
CA MET A 361 -30.01 28.46 15.54
C MET A 361 -30.75 27.55 14.56
N GLY A 362 -30.63 27.83 13.27
CA GLY A 362 -31.16 26.96 12.22
C GLY A 362 -30.38 25.63 12.11
N VAL A 363 -31.03 24.57 11.66
CA VAL A 363 -30.40 23.24 11.49
C VAL A 363 -29.16 23.32 10.55
N LEU A 364 -29.22 24.12 9.51
CA LEU A 364 -28.11 24.33 8.57
C LEU A 364 -26.91 24.98 9.29
N ASP A 365 -27.14 26.00 10.12
CA ASP A 365 -26.08 26.65 10.88
C ASP A 365 -25.43 25.71 11.90
N MET A 366 -26.23 24.80 12.48
CA MET A 366 -25.69 23.72 13.35
C MET A 366 -24.78 22.79 12.57
N LEU A 367 -25.20 22.35 11.38
CA LEU A 367 -24.42 21.43 10.54
C LEU A 367 -23.12 22.06 10.05
N VAL A 368 -23.12 23.37 9.72
CA VAL A 368 -21.90 24.10 9.39
C VAL A 368 -20.96 24.21 10.59
N LYS A 369 -21.49 24.57 11.77
CA LYS A 369 -20.66 24.70 13.00
C LYS A 369 -20.09 23.38 13.50
N THR A 370 -20.71 22.25 13.18
CA THR A 370 -20.18 20.91 13.48
C THR A 370 -19.21 20.40 12.42
N GLY A 371 -19.01 21.14 11.33
CA GLY A 371 -18.16 20.72 10.21
C GLY A 371 -18.78 19.58 9.35
N LEU A 372 -20.09 19.32 9.53
CA LEU A 372 -20.84 18.33 8.73
C LEU A 372 -21.29 18.89 7.37
N LEU A 373 -21.29 20.20 7.23
CA LEU A 373 -21.47 20.90 5.95
C LEU A 373 -20.38 21.96 5.80
N PRO A 374 -19.91 22.18 4.54
CA PRO A 374 -18.92 23.21 4.23
C PRO A 374 -19.41 24.64 4.49
#